data_79d23bde301a1ded8d63d9eae3f7b046
#
_entry.id   79d23bde301a1ded8d63d9eae3f7b046
#
_cell.length_a   1.000
_cell.length_b   1.000
_cell.length_c   1.000
_cell.angle_alpha   90.00
_cell.angle_beta   90.00
_cell.angle_gamma   90.00
#
_symmetry.space_group_name_H-M   'P 1'
#
loop_
_entity.id
_entity.type
_entity.pdbx_description
1 polymer ?
#
loop_
_entity_poly.entity_id
_entity_poly.type
_entity_poly.pdbx_seq_one_letter_code
_entity_poly.pdbx_strand_id
1 'polypeptide(L)'
;STDYLAEQLHPPRYTGAANLRALVEANEQWDVSEDASYSDEQYTAVSERLLGVVFGVAAQIVEEDICSMEDVDRGAKVGLRWARGPFEMMNRIGVGEACRMATAYAETAGEGWSVPAFFTQQGTTPWDFSYVDTTVQDGVATITINRPEAMNALNVTVVGQLTKAVAAANAN
;
A
#
# COMPACT_ATOMS: atom_id res chain seq x y z
N SER A 1 -6.16 23.11 13.73
CA SER A 1 -7.12 22.14 14.31
C SER A 1 -7.85 21.38 13.21
N THR A 2 -8.46 20.25 13.54
CA THR A 2 -9.27 19.45 12.59
C THR A 2 -10.43 20.26 12.03
N ASP A 3 -11.02 21.15 12.81
CA ASP A 3 -12.12 22.02 12.38
C ASP A 3 -11.67 23.01 11.30
N TYR A 4 -10.46 23.60 11.44
CA TYR A 4 -9.89 24.45 10.40
C TYR A 4 -9.68 23.70 9.08
N LEU A 5 -9.18 22.47 9.13
CA LEU A 5 -8.98 21.64 7.94
C LEU A 5 -10.34 21.23 7.33
N ALA A 6 -11.34 20.95 8.15
CA ALA A 6 -12.69 20.65 7.69
C ALA A 6 -13.32 21.81 6.93
N GLU A 7 -13.14 23.05 7.40
CA GLU A 7 -13.64 24.25 6.73
C GLU A 7 -12.92 24.57 5.42
N GLN A 8 -11.60 24.34 5.35
CA GLN A 8 -10.77 24.79 4.23
C GLN A 8 -10.61 23.74 3.12
N LEU A 9 -10.70 22.44 3.43
CA LEU A 9 -10.38 21.38 2.46
C LEU A 9 -11.56 20.47 2.13
N HIS A 10 -12.03 19.65 3.06
CA HIS A 10 -13.08 18.67 2.78
C HIS A 10 -13.83 18.30 4.07
N PRO A 11 -15.01 18.91 4.34
CA PRO A 11 -15.74 18.71 5.58
C PRO A 11 -15.91 17.24 6.02
N PRO A 12 -16.32 16.29 5.16
CA PRO A 12 -16.53 14.91 5.59
C PRO A 12 -15.28 14.17 6.06
N ARG A 13 -14.10 14.56 5.58
CA ARG A 13 -12.82 13.87 5.92
C ARG A 13 -12.17 14.37 7.19
N TYR A 14 -12.44 15.62 7.56
CA TYR A 14 -11.74 16.30 8.66
C TYR A 14 -12.66 16.64 9.84
N THR A 15 -13.90 16.19 9.80
CA THR A 15 -14.81 16.33 10.94
C THR A 15 -14.25 15.53 12.12
N GLY A 16 -13.90 16.20 13.21
CA GLY A 16 -13.39 15.56 14.41
C GLY A 16 -14.42 14.58 15.00
N ALA A 17 -13.95 13.42 15.45
CA ALA A 17 -14.81 12.43 16.09
C ALA A 17 -15.54 13.04 17.32
N ALA A 18 -16.79 12.66 17.53
CA ALA A 18 -17.61 13.23 18.60
C ALA A 18 -16.98 13.01 20.00
N ASN A 19 -16.38 11.84 20.22
CA ASN A 19 -15.65 11.54 21.47
C ASN A 19 -14.42 12.43 21.68
N LEU A 20 -13.68 12.75 20.61
CA LEU A 20 -12.55 13.68 20.71
C LEU A 20 -13.02 15.09 21.05
N ARG A 21 -14.12 15.55 20.47
CA ARG A 21 -14.71 16.86 20.79
C ARG A 21 -15.17 16.93 22.25
N ALA A 22 -15.83 15.88 22.72
CA ALA A 22 -16.29 15.80 24.11
C ALA A 22 -15.10 15.89 25.11
N LEU A 23 -13.98 15.20 24.84
CA LEU A 23 -12.78 15.30 25.66
C LEU A 23 -12.17 16.72 25.66
N VAL A 24 -12.13 17.36 24.48
CA VAL A 24 -11.64 18.75 24.37
C VAL A 24 -12.53 19.72 25.13
N GLU A 25 -13.87 19.59 25.02
CA GLU A 25 -14.83 20.41 25.75
C GLU A 25 -14.75 20.21 27.26
N ALA A 26 -14.54 18.97 27.70
CA ALA A 26 -14.33 18.63 29.13
C ALA A 26 -12.93 19.03 29.65
N ASN A 27 -12.04 19.50 28.79
CA ASN A 27 -10.62 19.72 29.10
C ASN A 27 -9.92 18.47 29.68
N GLU A 28 -10.32 17.29 29.21
CA GLU A 28 -9.76 15.99 29.57
C GLU A 28 -8.71 15.56 28.54
N GLN A 29 -7.79 14.72 29.00
CA GLN A 29 -6.80 14.10 28.12
C GLN A 29 -7.26 12.73 27.66
N TRP A 30 -6.80 12.34 26.46
CA TRP A 30 -6.99 10.98 25.98
C TRP A 30 -6.28 10.00 26.93
N ASP A 31 -6.95 8.93 27.30
CA ASP A 31 -6.33 7.86 28.07
C ASP A 31 -5.34 7.10 27.18
N VAL A 32 -4.06 7.22 27.50
CA VAL A 32 -2.94 6.56 26.85
C VAL A 32 -2.23 5.60 27.79
N SER A 33 -2.92 5.15 28.86
CA SER A 33 -2.35 4.20 29.81
C SER A 33 -1.98 2.88 29.11
N GLU A 34 -0.86 2.28 29.51
CA GLU A 34 -0.42 0.99 29.00
C GLU A 34 -1.35 -0.17 29.43
N ASP A 35 -2.23 0.08 30.39
CA ASP A 35 -3.20 -0.88 30.92
C ASP A 35 -4.50 -0.95 30.09
N ALA A 36 -4.61 -0.19 29.00
CA ALA A 36 -5.75 -0.26 28.10
C ALA A 36 -5.86 -1.66 27.48
N SER A 37 -6.86 -2.42 27.88
CA SER A 37 -7.16 -3.73 27.32
C SER A 37 -8.06 -3.59 26.10
N TYR A 38 -7.83 -4.39 25.07
CA TYR A 38 -8.69 -4.50 23.90
C TYR A 38 -9.00 -5.98 23.60
N SER A 39 -10.16 -6.25 23.04
CA SER A 39 -10.49 -7.60 22.61
C SER A 39 -9.87 -7.92 21.25
N ASP A 40 -9.75 -9.21 20.92
CA ASP A 40 -9.27 -9.66 19.61
C ASP A 40 -10.17 -9.15 18.47
N GLU A 41 -11.48 -9.03 18.72
CA GLU A 41 -12.43 -8.47 17.77
C GLU A 41 -12.16 -6.98 17.50
N GLN A 42 -11.87 -6.21 18.53
CA GLN A 42 -11.51 -4.79 18.39
C GLN A 42 -10.21 -4.62 17.62
N TYR A 43 -9.20 -5.42 17.94
CA TYR A 43 -7.93 -5.43 17.22
C TYR A 43 -8.12 -5.76 15.74
N THR A 44 -8.88 -6.82 15.46
CA THR A 44 -9.15 -7.26 14.09
C THR A 44 -9.90 -6.18 13.31
N ALA A 45 -10.96 -5.62 13.88
CA ALA A 45 -11.76 -4.59 13.21
C ALA A 45 -10.93 -3.34 12.86
N VAL A 46 -10.10 -2.88 13.78
CA VAL A 46 -9.21 -1.73 13.54
C VAL A 46 -8.14 -2.06 12.52
N SER A 47 -7.49 -3.22 12.65
CA SER A 47 -6.43 -3.66 11.75
C SER A 47 -6.93 -3.83 10.32
N GLU A 48 -8.05 -4.51 10.12
CA GLU A 48 -8.65 -4.71 8.79
C GLU A 48 -9.04 -3.37 8.15
N ARG A 49 -9.60 -2.45 8.92
CA ARG A 49 -9.96 -1.13 8.41
C ARG A 49 -8.73 -0.34 7.97
N LEU A 50 -7.68 -0.29 8.80
CA LEU A 50 -6.44 0.42 8.46
C LEU A 50 -5.74 -0.20 7.25
N LEU A 51 -5.64 -1.53 7.21
CA LEU A 51 -5.06 -2.24 6.08
C LEU A 51 -5.89 -2.08 4.81
N GLY A 52 -7.23 -2.09 4.91
CA GLY A 52 -8.11 -1.85 3.78
C GLY A 52 -7.88 -0.50 3.11
N VAL A 53 -7.70 0.56 3.91
CA VAL A 53 -7.32 1.90 3.41
C VAL A 53 -5.98 1.84 2.70
N VAL A 54 -4.96 1.27 3.35
CA VAL A 54 -3.59 1.20 2.81
C VAL A 54 -3.56 0.47 1.48
N PHE A 55 -4.21 -0.69 1.40
CA PHE A 55 -4.24 -1.51 0.18
C PHE A 55 -5.03 -0.85 -0.95
N GLY A 56 -6.18 -0.29 -0.63
CA GLY A 56 -7.00 0.40 -1.62
C GLY A 56 -6.30 1.62 -2.21
N VAL A 57 -5.71 2.46 -1.37
CA VAL A 57 -4.97 3.65 -1.83
C VAL A 57 -3.71 3.25 -2.60
N ALA A 58 -2.97 2.23 -2.15
CA ALA A 58 -1.80 1.73 -2.88
C ALA A 58 -2.18 1.25 -4.29
N ALA A 59 -3.27 0.49 -4.42
CA ALA A 59 -3.76 0.03 -5.70
C ALA A 59 -4.24 1.19 -6.59
N GLN A 60 -4.88 2.20 -6.02
CA GLN A 60 -5.32 3.39 -6.75
C GLN A 60 -4.14 4.17 -7.34
N ILE A 61 -3.06 4.34 -6.59
CA ILE A 61 -1.83 5.01 -7.07
C ILE A 61 -1.30 4.33 -8.34
N VAL A 62 -1.32 2.99 -8.37
CA VAL A 62 -0.87 2.23 -9.54
C VAL A 62 -1.89 2.29 -10.69
N GLU A 63 -3.19 2.17 -10.41
CA GLU A 63 -4.25 2.27 -11.44
C GLU A 63 -4.27 3.63 -12.14
N GLU A 64 -3.99 4.70 -11.40
CA GLU A 64 -3.90 6.07 -11.92
C GLU A 64 -2.55 6.38 -12.60
N ASP A 65 -1.68 5.38 -12.76
CA ASP A 65 -0.35 5.50 -13.39
C ASP A 65 0.54 6.58 -12.76
N ILE A 66 0.38 6.80 -11.43
CA ILE A 66 1.19 7.77 -10.67
C ILE A 66 2.61 7.24 -10.49
N CYS A 67 2.74 5.97 -10.10
CA CYS A 67 4.01 5.24 -10.07
C CYS A 67 3.79 3.72 -10.05
N SER A 68 4.88 2.95 -10.20
CA SER A 68 4.83 1.48 -10.19
C SER A 68 4.54 0.94 -8.77
N MET A 69 4.10 -0.33 -8.68
CA MET A 69 3.90 -0.97 -7.37
C MET A 69 5.22 -1.12 -6.60
N GLU A 70 6.34 -1.29 -7.30
CA GLU A 70 7.67 -1.31 -6.70
C GLU A 70 8.01 0.03 -6.06
N ASP A 71 7.63 1.13 -6.70
CA ASP A 71 7.87 2.48 -6.17
C ASP A 71 6.94 2.81 -5.00
N VAL A 72 5.69 2.35 -5.02
CA VAL A 72 4.79 2.45 -3.85
C VAL A 72 5.40 1.73 -2.64
N ASP A 73 5.85 0.49 -2.83
CA ASP A 73 6.46 -0.30 -1.76
C ASP A 73 7.78 0.31 -1.27
N ARG A 74 8.59 0.82 -2.20
CA ARG A 74 9.83 1.55 -1.89
C ARG A 74 9.54 2.82 -1.10
N GLY A 75 8.57 3.61 -1.52
CA GLY A 75 8.14 4.82 -0.83
C GLY A 75 7.70 4.55 0.61
N ALA A 76 6.92 3.50 0.82
CA ALA A 76 6.51 3.08 2.15
C ALA A 76 7.70 2.65 3.04
N LYS A 77 8.61 1.84 2.49
CA LYS A 77 9.79 1.35 3.24
C LYS A 77 10.78 2.48 3.56
N VAL A 78 11.06 3.35 2.62
CA VAL A 78 12.06 4.42 2.79
C VAL A 78 11.46 5.66 3.47
N GLY A 79 10.30 6.12 2.99
CA GLY A 79 9.67 7.34 3.46
C GLY A 79 8.97 7.18 4.80
N LEU A 80 8.24 6.09 4.99
CA LEU A 80 7.47 5.82 6.21
C LEU A 80 8.18 4.85 7.17
N ARG A 81 9.33 4.32 6.80
CA ARG A 81 10.11 3.33 7.56
C ARG A 81 9.32 2.05 7.87
N TRP A 82 8.42 1.67 6.99
CA TRP A 82 7.70 0.41 7.14
C TRP A 82 8.63 -0.78 6.87
N ALA A 83 8.42 -1.86 7.62
CA ALA A 83 9.19 -3.09 7.42
C ALA A 83 8.88 -3.77 6.08
N ARG A 84 7.69 -3.54 5.53
CA ARG A 84 7.21 -4.04 4.22
C ARG A 84 6.35 -2.99 3.55
N GLY A 85 6.41 -2.97 2.23
CA GLY A 85 5.50 -2.14 1.45
C GLY A 85 4.08 -2.74 1.36
N PRO A 86 3.09 -1.97 0.91
CA PRO A 86 1.71 -2.41 0.77
C PRO A 86 1.54 -3.68 -0.05
N PHE A 87 2.17 -3.78 -1.23
CA PHE A 87 2.05 -4.94 -2.12
C PHE A 87 2.77 -6.18 -1.56
N GLU A 88 3.92 -6.01 -0.88
CA GLU A 88 4.56 -7.09 -0.11
C GLU A 88 3.65 -7.59 1.02
N MET A 89 2.92 -6.69 1.69
CA MET A 89 1.94 -7.06 2.72
C MET A 89 0.75 -7.82 2.14
N MET A 90 0.20 -7.35 1.00
CA MET A 90 -0.87 -8.04 0.28
C MET A 90 -0.47 -9.48 -0.09
N ASN A 91 0.75 -9.67 -0.61
CA ASN A 91 1.27 -11.00 -0.94
C ASN A 91 1.38 -11.91 0.30
N ARG A 92 1.73 -11.33 1.45
CA ARG A 92 1.88 -12.09 2.70
C ARG A 92 0.57 -12.55 3.31
N ILE A 93 -0.46 -11.70 3.30
CA ILE A 93 -1.78 -12.05 3.84
C ILE A 93 -2.64 -12.80 2.83
N GLY A 94 -2.30 -12.73 1.55
CA GLY A 94 -3.06 -13.20 0.41
C GLY A 94 -3.80 -12.05 -0.28
N VAL A 95 -3.60 -11.91 -1.60
CA VAL A 95 -4.13 -10.80 -2.40
C VAL A 95 -5.66 -10.75 -2.34
N GLY A 96 -6.34 -11.90 -2.38
CA GLY A 96 -7.80 -11.95 -2.26
C GLY A 96 -8.31 -11.44 -0.91
N GLU A 97 -7.61 -11.75 0.19
CA GLU A 97 -7.96 -11.26 1.52
C GLU A 97 -7.69 -9.74 1.65
N ALA A 98 -6.58 -9.27 1.11
CA ALA A 98 -6.29 -7.84 1.05
C ALA A 98 -7.35 -7.08 0.24
N CYS A 99 -7.82 -7.64 -0.88
CA CYS A 99 -8.90 -7.07 -1.67
C CYS A 99 -10.23 -7.05 -0.90
N ARG A 100 -10.55 -8.10 -0.13
CA ARG A 100 -11.71 -8.13 0.76
C ARG A 100 -11.67 -6.99 1.78
N MET A 101 -10.51 -6.76 2.42
CA MET A 101 -10.32 -5.67 3.38
C MET A 101 -10.53 -4.30 2.72
N ALA A 102 -9.99 -4.08 1.52
CA ALA A 102 -10.18 -2.84 0.77
C ALA A 102 -11.66 -2.64 0.37
N THR A 103 -12.36 -3.71 0.01
CA THR A 103 -13.79 -3.66 -0.32
C THR A 103 -14.64 -3.31 0.90
N ALA A 104 -14.38 -3.95 2.05
CA ALA A 104 -15.06 -3.63 3.30
C ALA A 104 -14.83 -2.17 3.74
N TYR A 105 -13.64 -1.63 3.48
CA TYR A 105 -13.39 -0.21 3.69
C TYR A 105 -14.21 0.66 2.73
N ALA A 106 -14.27 0.31 1.44
CA ALA A 106 -15.02 1.07 0.43
C ALA A 106 -16.49 1.26 0.81
N GLU A 107 -17.13 0.22 1.37
CA GLU A 107 -18.51 0.26 1.84
C GLU A 107 -18.74 1.31 2.94
N THR A 108 -17.71 1.68 3.67
CA THR A 108 -17.77 2.64 4.78
C THR A 108 -17.12 3.98 4.47
N ALA A 109 -16.41 4.10 3.35
CA ALA A 109 -15.63 5.29 3.01
C ALA A 109 -16.47 6.48 2.53
N GLY A 110 -17.78 6.27 2.28
CA GLY A 110 -18.70 7.28 1.74
C GLY A 110 -18.71 7.31 0.21
N GLU A 111 -19.59 8.17 -0.33
CA GLU A 111 -19.76 8.28 -1.78
C GLU A 111 -18.47 8.74 -2.48
N GLY A 112 -18.13 8.05 -3.57
CA GLY A 112 -17.08 8.48 -4.51
C GLY A 112 -15.76 7.73 -4.40
N TRP A 113 -15.59 6.74 -3.49
CA TRP A 113 -14.43 5.87 -3.50
C TRP A 113 -14.82 4.40 -3.71
N SER A 114 -14.15 3.73 -4.61
CA SER A 114 -14.34 2.31 -4.91
C SER A 114 -12.98 1.62 -5.00
N VAL A 115 -12.97 0.30 -4.77
CA VAL A 115 -11.75 -0.49 -4.96
C VAL A 115 -11.34 -0.43 -6.43
N PRO A 116 -10.07 -0.10 -6.75
CA PRO A 116 -9.57 -0.05 -8.11
C PRO A 116 -9.78 -1.36 -8.88
N ALA A 117 -10.12 -1.24 -10.17
CA ALA A 117 -10.30 -2.42 -11.03
C ALA A 117 -9.02 -3.24 -11.15
N PHE A 118 -7.88 -2.60 -11.21
CA PHE A 118 -6.55 -3.21 -11.13
C PHE A 118 -6.44 -4.21 -9.96
N PHE A 119 -6.95 -3.85 -8.78
CA PHE A 119 -6.88 -4.72 -7.61
C PHE A 119 -7.87 -5.89 -7.71
N THR A 120 -9.13 -5.61 -8.08
CA THR A 120 -10.17 -6.65 -8.16
C THR A 120 -9.88 -7.69 -9.24
N GLN A 121 -9.26 -7.29 -10.35
CA GLN A 121 -8.87 -8.16 -11.46
C GLN A 121 -7.70 -9.08 -11.11
N GLN A 122 -6.86 -8.72 -10.15
CA GLN A 122 -5.74 -9.55 -9.69
C GLN A 122 -6.21 -10.87 -9.07
N GLY A 123 -7.40 -10.90 -8.48
CA GLY A 123 -8.00 -12.08 -7.86
C GLY A 123 -7.19 -12.54 -6.65
N THR A 124 -6.69 -13.77 -6.70
CA THR A 124 -5.85 -14.35 -5.63
C THR A 124 -4.38 -14.48 -6.03
N THR A 125 -4.05 -14.07 -7.25
CA THR A 125 -2.68 -14.19 -7.78
C THR A 125 -1.75 -13.23 -7.06
N PRO A 126 -0.60 -13.69 -6.53
CA PRO A 126 0.39 -12.79 -5.94
C PRO A 126 0.88 -11.74 -6.94
N TRP A 127 1.20 -10.56 -6.42
CA TRP A 127 1.90 -9.52 -7.17
C TRP A 127 3.31 -9.97 -7.50
N ASP A 128 3.71 -9.86 -8.77
CA ASP A 128 5.06 -10.21 -9.23
C ASP A 128 5.89 -8.93 -9.41
N PHE A 129 6.90 -8.77 -8.55
CA PHE A 129 7.77 -7.60 -8.54
C PHE A 129 8.84 -7.71 -9.62
N SER A 130 9.03 -6.65 -10.39
CA SER A 130 10.14 -6.54 -11.33
C SER A 130 11.33 -5.80 -10.71
N TYR A 131 12.47 -6.47 -10.66
CA TYR A 131 13.73 -5.91 -10.20
C TYR A 131 14.79 -5.81 -11.29
N VAL A 132 14.40 -6.14 -12.54
CA VAL A 132 15.29 -6.13 -13.69
C VAL A 132 14.59 -5.46 -14.86
N ASP A 133 15.10 -4.32 -15.27
CA ASP A 133 14.64 -3.58 -16.41
C ASP A 133 15.49 -3.95 -17.64
N THR A 134 14.86 -4.05 -18.81
CA THR A 134 15.57 -4.31 -20.07
C THR A 134 15.14 -3.29 -21.10
N THR A 135 16.11 -2.62 -21.70
CA THR A 135 15.90 -1.73 -22.84
C THR A 135 16.75 -2.18 -24.01
N VAL A 136 16.24 -2.08 -25.24
CA VAL A 136 16.98 -2.41 -26.45
C VAL A 136 17.01 -1.16 -27.33
N GLN A 137 18.21 -0.70 -27.65
CA GLN A 137 18.43 0.44 -28.54
C GLN A 137 19.61 0.13 -29.45
N ASP A 138 19.43 0.36 -30.79
CA ASP A 138 20.46 0.19 -31.82
C ASP A 138 21.16 -1.18 -31.79
N GLY A 139 20.40 -2.25 -31.49
CA GLY A 139 20.93 -3.61 -31.40
C GLY A 139 21.69 -3.91 -30.09
N VAL A 140 21.69 -2.98 -29.14
CA VAL A 140 22.28 -3.16 -27.81
C VAL A 140 21.19 -3.35 -26.77
N ALA A 141 21.21 -4.48 -26.06
CA ALA A 141 20.35 -4.72 -24.90
C ALA A 141 21.04 -4.25 -23.63
N THR A 142 20.41 -3.30 -22.92
CA THR A 142 20.84 -2.87 -21.59
C THR A 142 19.95 -3.52 -20.55
N ILE A 143 20.55 -4.29 -19.63
CA ILE A 143 19.86 -4.98 -18.55
C ILE A 143 20.28 -4.33 -17.24
N THR A 144 19.33 -3.73 -16.52
CA THR A 144 19.57 -2.95 -15.32
C THR A 144 18.93 -3.63 -14.10
N ILE A 145 19.70 -3.81 -13.02
CA ILE A 145 19.13 -4.22 -11.72
C ILE A 145 18.55 -2.99 -11.06
N ASN A 146 17.25 -3.01 -10.76
CA ASN A 146 16.51 -1.91 -10.15
C ASN A 146 15.90 -2.34 -8.79
N ARG A 147 16.77 -2.50 -7.79
CA ARG A 147 16.41 -2.86 -6.42
C ARG A 147 17.17 -2.01 -5.41
N PRO A 148 17.09 -0.66 -5.50
CA PRO A 148 17.90 0.25 -4.68
C PRO A 148 17.63 0.15 -3.18
N GLU A 149 16.40 -0.21 -2.77
CA GLU A 149 16.03 -0.43 -1.37
C GLU A 149 16.82 -1.57 -0.70
N ALA A 150 17.43 -2.44 -1.47
CA ALA A 150 18.33 -3.50 -1.02
C ALA A 150 19.74 -3.35 -1.62
N MET A 151 20.16 -2.12 -1.96
CA MET A 151 21.48 -1.82 -2.56
C MET A 151 21.78 -2.66 -3.79
N ASN A 152 20.77 -2.99 -4.60
CA ASN A 152 20.86 -3.86 -5.78
C ASN A 152 21.43 -5.27 -5.49
N ALA A 153 21.29 -5.73 -4.25
CA ALA A 153 21.75 -7.05 -3.86
C ALA A 153 21.03 -8.17 -4.62
N LEU A 154 21.78 -9.17 -5.05
CA LEU A 154 21.25 -10.34 -5.72
C LEU A 154 20.49 -11.24 -4.74
N ASN A 155 19.33 -11.72 -5.19
CA ASN A 155 18.58 -12.80 -4.56
C ASN A 155 18.07 -13.76 -5.65
N VAL A 156 17.39 -14.82 -5.25
CA VAL A 156 16.87 -15.84 -6.19
C VAL A 156 15.96 -15.22 -7.27
N THR A 157 15.11 -14.26 -6.90
CA THR A 157 14.20 -13.56 -7.82
C THR A 157 14.97 -12.74 -8.85
N VAL A 158 15.91 -11.90 -8.39
CA VAL A 158 16.77 -11.07 -9.27
C VAL A 158 17.56 -11.94 -10.23
N VAL A 159 18.19 -13.02 -9.74
CA VAL A 159 18.96 -13.95 -10.57
C VAL A 159 18.05 -14.61 -11.62
N GLY A 160 16.85 -15.05 -11.23
CA GLY A 160 15.88 -15.61 -12.16
C GLY A 160 15.44 -14.60 -13.24
N GLN A 161 15.19 -13.35 -12.87
CA GLN A 161 14.83 -12.29 -13.82
C GLN A 161 16.00 -11.92 -14.74
N LEU A 162 17.22 -11.81 -14.22
CA LEU A 162 18.43 -11.61 -15.03
C LEU A 162 18.62 -12.74 -16.05
N THR A 163 18.45 -13.98 -15.64
CA THR A 163 18.57 -15.14 -16.55
C THR A 163 17.57 -15.06 -17.68
N LYS A 164 16.32 -14.70 -17.39
CA LYS A 164 15.26 -14.51 -18.40
C LYS A 164 15.59 -13.35 -19.34
N ALA A 165 16.05 -12.21 -18.80
CA ALA A 165 16.41 -11.03 -19.58
C ALA A 165 17.57 -11.30 -20.54
N VAL A 166 18.64 -11.98 -20.09
CA VAL A 166 19.77 -12.38 -20.94
C VAL A 166 19.34 -13.38 -22.01
N ALA A 167 18.51 -14.36 -21.66
CA ALA A 167 17.99 -15.31 -22.64
C ALA A 167 17.16 -14.63 -23.73
N ALA A 168 16.30 -13.66 -23.35
CA ALA A 168 15.51 -12.89 -24.30
C ALA A 168 16.38 -12.00 -25.20
N ALA A 169 17.41 -11.37 -24.67
CA ALA A 169 18.35 -10.56 -25.43
C ALA A 169 19.17 -11.40 -26.45
N ASN A 170 19.50 -12.64 -26.12
CA ASN A 170 20.24 -13.55 -27.02
C ASN A 170 19.35 -14.18 -28.09
N ALA A 171 18.02 -14.11 -27.97
CA ALA A 171 17.09 -14.68 -28.94
C ALA A 171 16.69 -13.70 -30.05
N ASN A 172 17.05 -12.44 -29.94
CA ASN A 172 16.83 -11.35 -30.90
C ASN A 172 18.14 -10.95 -31.60
#